data_a971581faf1c11bb19c12f2e7be10425
#
_entry.id   a971581faf1c11bb19c12f2e7be10425
#
_cell.length_a   1.000
_cell.length_b   1.000
_cell.length_c   1.000
_cell.angle_alpha   90.00
_cell.angle_beta   90.00
_cell.angle_gamma   90.00
#
_symmetry.space_group_name_H-M   'P 1'
#
loop_
_entity.id
_entity.type
_entity.pdbx_description
1 polymer ?
#
loop_
_entity_poly.entity_id
_entity_poly.type
_entity_poly.pdbx_seq_one_letter_code
_entity_poly.pdbx_strand_id
1 'polypeptide(L)'
;ELADEVHLSVPYLSKFFVDYFGMNFLSYLNQYRLMHAMQELSITDKNIDEVAIDSGFPNSHAFVTLLKKEYGMLPKEYRREQKKEKQQTSQQLEQHNYIAGLKKYLNDNTHTHVVSPISKKQIDFSVNGSSYVLLHTWKKMMTVGRASDVLICDIQEMLTRFQNRIGFEYIKLCGIFSDDLHVYNEKANGTPVYSFTYIDKILDFVTKLHLNPWIQLSYMPEKLAKYPNKRLFGSNVSQPHSIAAWCRLVSEFLQHISNRYGLEVIRSWKFG
;
A
#
# COMPACT_ATOMS: atom_id res chain seq x y z
N GLU A 1 -19.79 -16.35 17.75
CA GLU A 1 -18.68 -15.51 18.28
C GLU A 1 -18.72 -14.09 17.68
N LEU A 2 -18.28 -13.86 16.41
CA LEU A 2 -18.26 -12.50 15.83
C LEU A 2 -19.67 -11.85 15.79
N ALA A 3 -20.68 -12.61 15.38
CA ALA A 3 -22.06 -12.13 15.33
C ALA A 3 -22.57 -11.71 16.71
N ASP A 4 -22.18 -12.45 17.74
CA ASP A 4 -22.55 -12.17 19.14
C ASP A 4 -21.84 -10.90 19.64
N GLU A 5 -20.55 -10.72 19.32
CA GLU A 5 -19.80 -9.52 19.69
C GLU A 5 -20.34 -8.25 19.07
N VAL A 6 -20.81 -8.32 17.82
CA VAL A 6 -21.39 -7.16 17.13
C VAL A 6 -22.91 -7.07 17.32
N HIS A 7 -23.50 -7.91 18.16
CA HIS A 7 -24.94 -7.96 18.45
C HIS A 7 -25.83 -8.11 17.20
N LEU A 8 -25.37 -8.88 16.22
CA LEU A 8 -26.09 -9.15 14.98
C LEU A 8 -26.40 -10.65 14.86
N SER A 9 -27.46 -10.97 14.13
CA SER A 9 -27.73 -12.36 13.79
C SER A 9 -26.76 -12.87 12.73
N VAL A 10 -26.38 -14.16 12.79
CA VAL A 10 -25.49 -14.80 11.80
C VAL A 10 -26.00 -14.63 10.36
N PRO A 11 -27.31 -14.80 10.05
CA PRO A 11 -27.83 -14.56 8.70
C PRO A 11 -27.69 -13.11 8.26
N TYR A 12 -27.92 -12.14 9.14
CA TYR A 12 -27.77 -10.72 8.84
C TYR A 12 -26.29 -10.39 8.53
N LEU A 13 -25.35 -10.84 9.37
CA LEU A 13 -23.92 -10.65 9.17
C LEU A 13 -23.46 -11.26 7.83
N SER A 14 -23.93 -12.48 7.52
CA SER A 14 -23.60 -13.11 6.24
C SER A 14 -24.12 -12.34 5.05
N LYS A 15 -25.37 -11.84 5.12
CA LYS A 15 -25.95 -11.00 4.08
C LYS A 15 -25.21 -9.68 3.94
N PHE A 16 -24.86 -9.03 5.04
CA PHE A 16 -24.05 -7.81 5.05
C PHE A 16 -22.74 -7.99 4.28
N PHE A 17 -21.98 -9.07 4.55
CA PHE A 17 -20.75 -9.34 3.83
C PHE A 17 -20.97 -9.55 2.33
N VAL A 18 -22.05 -10.23 1.92
CA VAL A 18 -22.38 -10.43 0.51
C VAL A 18 -22.76 -9.10 -0.15
N ASP A 19 -23.57 -8.29 0.52
CA ASP A 19 -24.08 -7.02 -0.05
C ASP A 19 -22.97 -5.96 -0.16
N TYR A 20 -22.08 -5.86 0.83
CA TYR A 20 -21.03 -4.82 0.90
C TYR A 20 -19.69 -5.23 0.31
N PHE A 21 -19.31 -6.50 0.41
CA PHE A 21 -18.01 -7.00 -0.05
C PHE A 21 -18.11 -7.96 -1.25
N GLY A 22 -19.32 -8.28 -1.68
CA GLY A 22 -19.56 -9.21 -2.78
C GLY A 22 -19.21 -10.67 -2.49
N MET A 23 -18.88 -10.99 -1.22
CA MET A 23 -18.46 -12.33 -0.79
C MET A 23 -18.96 -12.63 0.62
N ASN A 24 -19.03 -13.92 0.99
CA ASN A 24 -19.38 -14.30 2.36
C ASN A 24 -18.22 -14.02 3.34
N PHE A 25 -18.55 -13.98 4.64
CA PHE A 25 -17.59 -13.70 5.70
C PHE A 25 -16.38 -14.64 5.71
N LEU A 26 -16.58 -15.93 5.48
CA LEU A 26 -15.48 -16.90 5.48
C LEU A 26 -14.51 -16.65 4.34
N SER A 27 -15.02 -16.32 3.15
CA SER A 27 -14.19 -15.94 2.00
C SER A 27 -13.40 -14.68 2.28
N TYR A 28 -14.03 -13.67 2.87
CA TYR A 28 -13.36 -12.43 3.28
C TYR A 28 -12.25 -12.71 4.30
N LEU A 29 -12.55 -13.47 5.36
CA LEU A 29 -11.59 -13.83 6.39
C LEU A 29 -10.39 -14.62 5.81
N ASN A 30 -10.67 -15.54 4.89
CA ASN A 30 -9.62 -16.33 4.25
C ASN A 30 -8.74 -15.50 3.32
N GLN A 31 -9.29 -14.50 2.62
CA GLN A 31 -8.49 -13.56 1.84
C GLN A 31 -7.59 -12.71 2.75
N TYR A 32 -8.13 -12.23 3.87
CA TYR A 32 -7.36 -11.48 4.86
C TYR A 32 -6.20 -12.30 5.44
N ARG A 33 -6.48 -13.55 5.85
CA ARG A 33 -5.45 -14.49 6.34
C ARG A 33 -4.39 -14.77 5.28
N LEU A 34 -4.81 -14.95 4.02
CA LEU A 34 -3.91 -15.22 2.91
C LEU A 34 -2.96 -14.05 2.65
N MET A 35 -3.48 -12.83 2.68
CA MET A 35 -2.66 -11.62 2.53
C MET A 35 -1.59 -11.54 3.63
N HIS A 36 -1.97 -11.78 4.88
CA HIS A 36 -1.03 -11.83 6.02
C HIS A 36 0.04 -12.91 5.84
N ALA A 37 -0.37 -14.13 5.48
CA ALA A 37 0.56 -15.23 5.25
C ALA A 37 1.56 -14.93 4.12
N MET A 38 1.11 -14.30 3.05
CA MET A 38 1.98 -13.90 1.95
C MET A 38 2.98 -12.83 2.35
N GLN A 39 2.56 -11.86 3.15
CA GLN A 39 3.46 -10.85 3.71
C GLN A 39 4.53 -11.51 4.59
N GLU A 40 4.14 -12.37 5.52
CA GLU A 40 5.06 -13.13 6.38
C GLU A 40 6.05 -13.96 5.55
N LEU A 41 5.58 -14.67 4.49
CA LEU A 41 6.45 -15.42 3.59
C LEU A 41 7.50 -14.55 2.90
N SER A 42 7.17 -13.30 2.60
CA SER A 42 8.04 -12.39 1.87
C SER A 42 9.12 -11.75 2.74
N ILE A 43 8.86 -11.57 4.04
CA ILE A 43 9.74 -10.83 4.96
C ILE A 43 10.45 -11.71 6.00
N THR A 44 9.99 -12.94 6.20
CA THR A 44 10.55 -13.85 7.20
C THR A 44 11.03 -15.17 6.59
N ASP A 45 11.90 -15.86 7.31
CA ASP A 45 12.32 -17.24 6.99
C ASP A 45 11.57 -18.30 7.81
N LYS A 46 10.47 -17.93 8.52
CA LYS A 46 9.60 -18.86 9.26
C LYS A 46 9.22 -20.05 8.39
N ASN A 47 9.00 -21.21 9.01
CA ASN A 47 8.48 -22.35 8.26
C ASN A 47 7.02 -22.12 7.82
N ILE A 48 6.53 -22.92 6.89
CA ILE A 48 5.22 -22.72 6.27
C ILE A 48 4.09 -22.99 7.29
N ASP A 49 4.33 -23.92 8.22
CA ASP A 49 3.35 -24.27 9.26
C ASP A 49 3.20 -23.11 10.26
N GLU A 50 4.31 -22.50 10.68
CA GLU A 50 4.31 -21.31 11.53
C GLU A 50 3.59 -20.14 10.86
N VAL A 51 3.93 -19.85 9.60
CA VAL A 51 3.28 -18.79 8.84
C VAL A 51 1.78 -19.00 8.74
N ALA A 52 1.34 -20.22 8.48
CA ALA A 52 -0.08 -20.54 8.39
C ALA A 52 -0.81 -20.28 9.72
N ILE A 53 -0.25 -20.77 10.84
CA ILE A 53 -0.85 -20.63 12.17
C ILE A 53 -0.86 -19.16 12.60
N ASP A 54 0.26 -18.45 12.45
CA ASP A 54 0.39 -17.02 12.80
C ASP A 54 -0.57 -16.14 12.01
N SER A 55 -0.90 -16.56 10.77
CA SER A 55 -1.88 -15.88 9.92
C SER A 55 -3.34 -16.32 10.18
N GLY A 56 -3.57 -17.17 11.17
CA GLY A 56 -4.90 -17.59 11.61
C GLY A 56 -5.54 -18.71 10.79
N PHE A 57 -4.76 -19.45 9.98
CA PHE A 57 -5.27 -20.66 9.32
C PHE A 57 -5.36 -21.81 10.32
N PRO A 58 -6.37 -22.71 10.17
CA PRO A 58 -6.50 -23.87 11.06
C PRO A 58 -5.35 -24.87 10.92
N ASN A 59 -4.66 -24.90 9.77
CA ASN A 59 -3.49 -25.72 9.48
C ASN A 59 -2.82 -25.24 8.19
N SER A 60 -1.58 -25.71 7.96
CA SER A 60 -0.82 -25.37 6.74
C SER A 60 -1.45 -25.88 5.45
N HIS A 61 -2.18 -27.01 5.51
CA HIS A 61 -2.85 -27.56 4.32
C HIS A 61 -3.93 -26.59 3.80
N ALA A 62 -4.73 -26.01 4.68
CA ALA A 62 -5.75 -25.02 4.31
C ALA A 62 -5.10 -23.78 3.64
N PHE A 63 -4.00 -23.29 4.20
CA PHE A 63 -3.23 -22.18 3.63
C PHE A 63 -2.66 -22.54 2.24
N VAL A 64 -1.96 -23.67 2.12
CA VAL A 64 -1.36 -24.11 0.85
C VAL A 64 -2.41 -24.30 -0.24
N THR A 65 -3.54 -24.91 0.11
CA THR A 65 -4.65 -25.14 -0.83
C THR A 65 -5.23 -23.81 -1.32
N LEU A 66 -5.45 -22.86 -0.41
CA LEU A 66 -5.98 -21.56 -0.78
C LEU A 66 -4.98 -20.75 -1.61
N LEU A 67 -3.70 -20.74 -1.21
CA LEU A 67 -2.66 -20.05 -1.97
C LEU A 67 -2.53 -20.60 -3.38
N LYS A 68 -2.54 -21.93 -3.52
CA LYS A 68 -2.48 -22.60 -4.84
C LYS A 68 -3.71 -22.27 -5.69
N LYS A 69 -4.90 -22.22 -5.06
CA LYS A 69 -6.15 -21.89 -5.75
C LYS A 69 -6.16 -20.45 -6.25
N GLU A 70 -5.76 -19.49 -5.40
CA GLU A 70 -5.86 -18.07 -5.70
C GLU A 70 -4.66 -17.55 -6.53
N TYR A 71 -3.47 -18.11 -6.33
CA TYR A 71 -2.22 -17.61 -6.94
C TYR A 71 -1.54 -18.62 -7.89
N GLY A 72 -2.05 -19.84 -7.98
CA GLY A 72 -1.50 -20.86 -8.87
C GLY A 72 -0.13 -21.41 -8.47
N MET A 73 0.40 -21.04 -7.29
CA MET A 73 1.76 -21.40 -6.85
C MET A 73 1.78 -21.94 -5.41
N LEU A 74 2.86 -22.63 -5.06
CA LEU A 74 3.09 -23.13 -3.72
C LEU A 74 3.85 -22.08 -2.87
N PRO A 75 3.73 -22.11 -1.52
CA PRO A 75 4.42 -21.17 -0.63
C PRO A 75 5.93 -21.11 -0.84
N LYS A 76 6.57 -22.24 -1.10
CA LYS A 76 8.02 -22.32 -1.38
C LYS A 76 8.37 -21.64 -2.70
N GLU A 77 7.53 -21.76 -3.72
CA GLU A 77 7.70 -21.12 -5.01
C GLU A 77 7.55 -19.61 -4.88
N TYR A 78 6.50 -19.16 -4.18
CA TYR A 78 6.27 -17.76 -3.89
C TYR A 78 7.46 -17.12 -3.16
N ARG A 79 7.95 -17.76 -2.08
CA ARG A 79 9.14 -17.27 -1.34
C ARG A 79 10.38 -17.18 -2.24
N ARG A 80 10.58 -18.16 -3.12
CA ARG A 80 11.71 -18.16 -4.06
C ARG A 80 11.61 -17.03 -5.07
N GLU A 81 10.43 -16.76 -5.60
CA GLU A 81 10.19 -15.66 -6.54
C GLU A 81 10.43 -14.31 -5.87
N GLN A 82 9.93 -14.11 -4.65
CA GLN A 82 10.17 -12.88 -3.89
C GLN A 82 11.66 -12.66 -3.59
N LYS A 83 12.42 -13.72 -3.29
CA LYS A 83 13.88 -13.61 -3.11
C LYS A 83 14.60 -13.27 -4.41
N LYS A 84 14.15 -13.82 -5.56
CA LYS A 84 14.71 -13.47 -6.87
C LYS A 84 14.42 -12.02 -7.27
N GLU A 85 13.21 -11.55 -7.06
CA GLU A 85 12.84 -10.15 -7.32
C GLU A 85 13.68 -9.18 -6.48
N LYS A 86 13.86 -9.47 -5.19
CA LYS A 86 14.74 -8.66 -4.32
C LYS A 86 16.18 -8.65 -4.83
N GLN A 87 16.70 -9.78 -5.27
CA GLN A 87 18.08 -9.88 -5.83
C GLN A 87 18.20 -9.12 -7.16
N GLN A 88 17.22 -9.26 -8.06
CA GLN A 88 17.22 -8.53 -9.34
C GLN A 88 17.10 -7.02 -9.14
N THR A 89 16.26 -6.58 -8.21
CA THR A 89 16.12 -5.17 -7.85
C THR A 89 17.41 -4.63 -7.26
N SER A 90 18.08 -5.40 -6.39
CA SER A 90 19.39 -5.03 -5.85
C SER A 90 20.47 -4.95 -6.93
N GLN A 91 20.50 -5.91 -7.87
CA GLN A 91 21.43 -5.91 -9.01
C GLN A 91 21.15 -4.77 -9.99
N GLN A 92 19.89 -4.42 -10.25
CA GLN A 92 19.52 -3.27 -11.07
C GLN A 92 19.88 -1.94 -10.40
N LEU A 93 19.73 -1.83 -9.08
CA LEU A 93 20.20 -0.68 -8.31
C LEU A 93 21.73 -0.55 -8.32
N GLU A 94 22.45 -1.67 -8.34
CA GLU A 94 23.92 -1.68 -8.49
C GLU A 94 24.37 -1.34 -9.92
N GLN A 95 23.62 -1.73 -10.94
CA GLN A 95 23.90 -1.38 -12.34
C GLN A 95 23.58 0.07 -12.69
N HIS A 96 22.66 0.72 -11.99
CA HIS A 96 22.47 2.15 -12.10
C HIS A 96 23.49 2.84 -11.20
N ASN A 97 24.49 3.43 -11.82
CA ASN A 97 25.68 4.10 -11.32
C ASN A 97 25.58 5.04 -10.10
N TYR A 98 24.45 5.04 -9.37
CA TYR A 98 24.26 5.84 -8.15
C TYR A 98 25.16 5.36 -7.00
N ILE A 99 25.25 4.04 -6.79
CA ILE A 99 26.09 3.47 -5.74
C ILE A 99 27.56 3.60 -6.13
N ALA A 100 27.90 3.43 -7.40
CA ALA A 100 29.26 3.67 -7.89
C ALA A 100 29.65 5.15 -7.76
N GLY A 101 28.74 6.06 -8.06
CA GLY A 101 28.92 7.49 -7.83
C GLY A 101 29.06 7.84 -6.37
N LEU A 102 28.23 7.25 -5.49
CA LEU A 102 28.30 7.44 -4.05
C LEU A 102 29.57 6.83 -3.46
N LYS A 103 29.94 5.61 -3.88
CA LYS A 103 31.21 4.95 -3.49
C LYS A 103 32.41 5.75 -3.95
N LYS A 104 32.39 6.28 -5.18
CA LYS A 104 33.45 7.17 -5.69
C LYS A 104 33.55 8.43 -4.83
N TYR A 105 32.42 9.07 -4.50
CA TYR A 105 32.38 10.25 -3.62
C TYR A 105 32.84 9.94 -2.20
N LEU A 106 32.50 8.78 -1.66
CA LEU A 106 32.94 8.33 -0.33
C LEU A 106 34.41 7.89 -0.36
N ASN A 107 34.89 7.23 -1.43
CA ASN A 107 36.27 6.79 -1.56
C ASN A 107 37.22 7.95 -1.90
N ASP A 108 36.81 8.95 -2.67
CA ASP A 108 37.60 10.15 -2.89
C ASP A 108 37.77 10.98 -1.60
N ASN A 109 36.93 10.76 -0.60
CA ASN A 109 37.10 11.30 0.75
C ASN A 109 37.85 10.36 1.70
N THR A 110 38.21 9.13 1.30
CA THR A 110 39.12 8.22 2.04
C THR A 110 40.57 8.49 1.64
N HIS A 111 41.03 9.74 1.62
CA HIS A 111 42.38 9.98 2.00
C HIS A 111 42.51 9.43 3.41
N THR A 112 43.38 8.44 3.57
CA THR A 112 43.89 7.94 4.84
C THR A 112 44.26 9.15 5.70
N HIS A 113 43.28 9.71 6.37
CA HIS A 113 43.55 10.55 7.50
C HIS A 113 44.06 9.60 8.59
N VAL A 114 45.37 9.47 8.67
CA VAL A 114 46.01 9.28 9.95
C VAL A 114 45.17 10.11 10.91
N VAL A 115 44.63 9.45 11.94
CA VAL A 115 43.80 10.14 12.95
C VAL A 115 44.73 11.13 13.62
N SER A 116 44.86 12.30 13.01
CA SER A 116 45.40 13.46 13.67
C SER A 116 44.45 13.80 14.80
N PRO A 117 44.94 14.13 15.99
CA PRO A 117 44.11 14.46 17.13
C PRO A 117 43.06 15.49 16.65
N ILE A 118 41.83 15.23 16.99
CA ILE A 118 40.61 16.00 16.59
C ILE A 118 40.93 17.49 16.67
N SER A 119 41.34 18.08 15.54
CA SER A 119 41.44 19.54 15.46
C SER A 119 40.04 20.07 15.56
N LYS A 120 39.75 20.80 16.65
CA LYS A 120 38.47 21.54 16.77
C LYS A 120 38.38 22.45 15.54
N LYS A 121 37.59 22.08 14.53
CA LYS A 121 37.23 23.00 13.45
C LYS A 121 36.27 24.01 14.05
N GLN A 122 36.71 25.24 14.19
CA GLN A 122 35.83 26.34 14.48
C GLN A 122 35.08 26.67 13.19
N ILE A 123 33.76 26.64 13.24
CA ILE A 123 32.90 27.05 12.13
C ILE A 123 32.32 28.40 12.50
N ASP A 124 32.76 29.46 11.85
CA ASP A 124 32.26 30.81 12.07
C ASP A 124 31.07 31.04 11.13
N PHE A 125 29.95 31.40 11.73
CA PHE A 125 28.75 31.81 11.00
C PHE A 125 28.62 33.32 11.01
N SER A 126 28.53 33.96 9.86
CA SER A 126 28.17 35.37 9.75
C SER A 126 26.65 35.51 9.64
N VAL A 127 26.02 36.14 10.58
CA VAL A 127 24.58 36.41 10.59
C VAL A 127 24.23 37.69 9.79
N ASN A 128 25.23 38.44 9.35
CA ASN A 128 25.07 39.71 8.63
C ASN A 128 25.02 39.57 7.09
N GLY A 129 24.91 38.36 6.58
CA GLY A 129 24.73 38.11 5.16
C GLY A 129 23.32 38.37 4.65
N SER A 130 23.16 38.50 3.33
CA SER A 130 21.84 38.56 2.70
C SER A 130 21.03 37.32 3.07
N SER A 131 19.86 37.50 3.69
CA SER A 131 18.95 36.40 4.01
C SER A 131 18.02 36.11 2.82
N TYR A 132 17.81 34.85 2.54
CA TYR A 132 16.81 34.39 1.58
C TYR A 132 15.62 33.80 2.33
N VAL A 133 14.41 34.03 1.80
CA VAL A 133 13.24 33.32 2.30
C VAL A 133 13.38 31.85 1.92
N LEU A 134 13.50 30.98 2.92
CA LEU A 134 13.53 29.54 2.70
C LEU A 134 12.16 29.06 2.20
N LEU A 135 12.08 28.77 0.92
CA LEU A 135 10.87 28.16 0.35
C LEU A 135 10.79 26.70 0.81
N HIS A 136 9.84 26.41 1.69
CA HIS A 136 9.63 25.05 2.21
C HIS A 136 8.94 24.14 1.18
N THR A 137 9.53 23.98 -0.02
CA THR A 137 8.97 23.18 -1.12
C THR A 137 8.72 21.73 -0.75
N TRP A 138 9.47 21.20 0.21
CA TRP A 138 9.30 19.87 0.77
C TRP A 138 7.97 19.69 1.54
N LYS A 139 7.30 20.79 1.94
CA LYS A 139 5.96 20.76 2.54
C LYS A 139 4.84 20.51 1.52
N LYS A 140 5.13 20.56 0.24
CA LYS A 140 4.11 20.39 -0.81
C LYS A 140 3.43 19.03 -0.74
N MET A 141 4.17 17.96 -0.49
CA MET A 141 3.62 16.62 -0.54
C MET A 141 4.34 15.68 0.43
N MET A 142 3.55 14.87 1.09
CA MET A 142 4.02 13.66 1.78
C MET A 142 3.50 12.41 1.08
N THR A 143 4.11 11.28 1.31
CA THR A 143 3.63 9.99 0.85
C THR A 143 3.52 9.04 2.02
N VAL A 144 2.50 8.21 1.99
CA VAL A 144 2.37 6.99 2.78
C VAL A 144 2.61 5.81 1.83
N GLY A 145 3.01 4.66 2.31
CA GLY A 145 3.31 3.49 1.49
C GLY A 145 2.14 3.11 0.58
N ARG A 146 1.26 2.27 1.08
CA ARG A 146 -0.02 1.96 0.41
C ARG A 146 -1.14 2.81 1.00
N ALA A 147 -2.19 3.02 0.22
CA ALA A 147 -3.39 3.68 0.71
C ALA A 147 -4.01 2.93 1.91
N SER A 148 -3.97 1.60 1.90
CA SER A 148 -4.42 0.74 3.00
C SER A 148 -3.66 0.95 4.31
N ASP A 149 -2.39 1.40 4.27
CA ASP A 149 -1.62 1.67 5.48
C ASP A 149 -2.26 2.78 6.33
N VAL A 150 -3.02 3.69 5.70
CA VAL A 150 -3.76 4.75 6.40
C VAL A 150 -4.88 4.20 7.32
N LEU A 151 -5.28 2.94 7.15
CA LEU A 151 -6.24 2.28 8.04
C LEU A 151 -5.62 1.83 9.38
N ILE A 152 -4.29 1.83 9.49
CA ILE A 152 -3.55 1.41 10.68
C ILE A 152 -3.51 2.58 11.67
N CYS A 153 -3.93 2.33 12.92
CA CYS A 153 -4.00 3.37 13.96
C CYS A 153 -2.66 4.08 14.19
N ASP A 154 -1.56 3.36 14.29
CA ASP A 154 -0.22 3.92 14.52
C ASP A 154 0.20 4.86 13.36
N ILE A 155 -0.16 4.49 12.13
CA ILE A 155 0.08 5.34 10.95
C ILE A 155 -0.78 6.61 11.01
N GLN A 156 -2.04 6.50 11.41
CA GLN A 156 -2.92 7.67 11.60
C GLN A 156 -2.37 8.63 12.65
N GLU A 157 -1.90 8.11 13.78
CA GLU A 157 -1.26 8.94 14.80
C GLU A 157 0.00 9.64 14.28
N MET A 158 0.85 8.90 13.57
CA MET A 158 2.07 9.45 12.96
C MET A 158 1.73 10.55 11.95
N LEU A 159 0.78 10.33 11.05
CA LEU A 159 0.32 11.30 10.07
C LEU A 159 -0.26 12.55 10.74
N THR A 160 -1.03 12.37 11.79
CA THR A 160 -1.58 13.48 12.59
C THR A 160 -0.48 14.31 13.22
N ARG A 161 0.54 13.67 13.81
CA ARG A 161 1.70 14.37 14.39
C ARG A 161 2.50 15.14 13.35
N PHE A 162 2.72 14.53 12.17
CA PHE A 162 3.43 15.18 11.08
C PHE A 162 2.65 16.38 10.54
N GLN A 163 1.35 16.22 10.31
CA GLN A 163 0.53 17.30 9.81
C GLN A 163 0.50 18.50 10.79
N ASN A 164 0.34 18.24 12.07
CA ASN A 164 0.32 19.28 13.10
C ASN A 164 1.65 20.02 13.25
N ARG A 165 2.78 19.36 12.98
CA ARG A 165 4.12 19.95 13.14
C ARG A 165 4.67 20.58 11.88
N ILE A 166 4.33 20.04 10.72
CA ILE A 166 4.95 20.40 9.44
C ILE A 166 3.96 21.14 8.55
N GLY A 167 2.72 20.65 8.44
CA GLY A 167 1.68 21.23 7.60
C GLY A 167 1.92 20.95 6.11
N PHE A 168 1.73 19.70 5.68
CA PHE A 168 1.79 19.33 4.27
C PHE A 168 0.52 19.76 3.52
N GLU A 169 0.64 20.03 2.21
CA GLU A 169 -0.47 20.41 1.36
C GLU A 169 -1.18 19.17 0.77
N TYR A 170 -0.39 18.17 0.31
CA TYR A 170 -0.89 16.96 -0.31
C TYR A 170 -0.39 15.71 0.39
N ILE A 171 -1.19 14.64 0.30
CA ILE A 171 -0.77 13.28 0.61
C ILE A 171 -0.96 12.38 -0.61
N LYS A 172 0.11 11.71 -1.04
CA LYS A 172 0.05 10.75 -2.14
C LYS A 172 -0.41 9.39 -1.62
N LEU A 173 -1.49 8.88 -2.20
CA LEU A 173 -2.12 7.60 -1.91
C LEU A 173 -1.91 6.65 -3.10
N CYS A 174 -1.05 5.64 -2.92
CA CYS A 174 -0.79 4.62 -3.93
C CYS A 174 -1.63 3.38 -3.65
N GLY A 175 -2.09 2.70 -4.71
CA GLY A 175 -2.81 1.44 -4.56
C GLY A 175 -4.25 1.59 -4.09
N ILE A 176 -4.94 2.63 -4.54
CA ILE A 176 -6.34 2.88 -4.16
C ILE A 176 -7.30 1.76 -4.63
N PHE A 177 -6.91 0.98 -5.64
CA PHE A 177 -7.68 -0.15 -6.16
C PHE A 177 -7.07 -1.51 -5.81
N SER A 178 -6.12 -1.54 -4.88
CA SER A 178 -5.54 -2.80 -4.40
C SER A 178 -6.59 -3.72 -3.77
N ASP A 179 -6.37 -5.03 -3.90
CA ASP A 179 -7.32 -6.04 -3.40
C ASP A 179 -7.52 -5.99 -1.88
N ASP A 180 -6.54 -5.52 -1.12
CA ASP A 180 -6.62 -5.29 0.32
C ASP A 180 -7.65 -4.22 0.73
N LEU A 181 -8.07 -3.36 -0.20
CA LEU A 181 -9.16 -2.41 -0.01
C LEU A 181 -10.52 -2.92 -0.50
N HIS A 182 -10.57 -4.11 -1.08
CA HIS A 182 -11.78 -4.79 -1.57
C HIS A 182 -12.66 -3.95 -2.50
N VAL A 183 -12.03 -3.10 -3.31
CA VAL A 183 -12.75 -2.12 -4.16
C VAL A 183 -13.51 -2.79 -5.29
N TYR A 184 -12.95 -3.86 -5.85
CA TYR A 184 -13.52 -4.59 -6.98
C TYR A 184 -13.69 -6.07 -6.66
N ASN A 185 -14.87 -6.58 -6.92
CA ASN A 185 -15.16 -8.00 -6.84
C ASN A 185 -16.18 -8.39 -7.92
N GLU A 186 -16.41 -9.68 -8.11
CA GLU A 186 -17.39 -10.21 -9.05
C GLU A 186 -18.27 -11.25 -8.36
N LYS A 187 -19.56 -11.20 -8.65
CA LYS A 187 -20.51 -12.25 -8.27
C LYS A 187 -20.22 -13.53 -9.06
N ALA A 188 -20.83 -14.63 -8.65
CA ALA A 188 -20.67 -15.92 -9.33
C ALA A 188 -21.10 -15.89 -10.83
N ASN A 189 -21.95 -14.95 -11.22
CA ASN A 189 -22.38 -14.72 -12.59
C ASN A 189 -21.52 -13.72 -13.38
N GLY A 190 -20.36 -13.29 -12.82
CA GLY A 190 -19.47 -12.32 -13.43
C GLY A 190 -19.91 -10.85 -13.31
N THR A 191 -21.01 -10.56 -12.60
CA THR A 191 -21.44 -9.17 -12.39
C THR A 191 -20.47 -8.46 -11.44
N PRO A 192 -19.90 -7.29 -11.81
CA PRO A 192 -19.00 -6.54 -10.95
C PRO A 192 -19.71 -6.01 -9.71
N VAL A 193 -19.00 -5.99 -8.61
CA VAL A 193 -19.42 -5.41 -7.32
C VAL A 193 -18.31 -4.43 -6.89
N TYR A 194 -18.71 -3.21 -6.61
CA TYR A 194 -17.81 -2.15 -6.15
C TYR A 194 -18.08 -1.85 -4.68
N SER A 195 -17.01 -1.75 -3.88
CA SER A 195 -17.09 -1.33 -2.49
C SER A 195 -16.05 -0.25 -2.20
N PHE A 196 -16.50 0.90 -1.75
CA PHE A 196 -15.62 2.04 -1.43
C PHE A 196 -15.50 2.29 0.07
N THR A 197 -15.95 1.35 0.89
CA THR A 197 -16.01 1.48 2.37
C THR A 197 -14.66 1.80 3.00
N TYR A 198 -13.58 1.13 2.57
CA TYR A 198 -12.24 1.40 3.08
C TYR A 198 -11.66 2.68 2.49
N ILE A 199 -11.94 2.96 1.22
CA ILE A 199 -11.54 4.22 0.59
C ILE A 199 -12.17 5.41 1.31
N ASP A 200 -13.45 5.32 1.66
CA ASP A 200 -14.13 6.36 2.43
C ASP A 200 -13.44 6.64 3.76
N LYS A 201 -13.09 5.60 4.51
CA LYS A 201 -12.36 5.76 5.79
C LYS A 201 -11.00 6.45 5.60
N ILE A 202 -10.28 6.08 4.54
CA ILE A 202 -8.98 6.68 4.21
C ILE A 202 -9.15 8.16 3.86
N LEU A 203 -10.07 8.46 2.93
CA LEU A 203 -10.29 9.82 2.45
C LEU A 203 -10.90 10.73 3.51
N ASP A 204 -11.83 10.21 4.34
CA ASP A 204 -12.39 10.95 5.48
C ASP A 204 -11.31 11.31 6.49
N PHE A 205 -10.38 10.39 6.80
CA PHE A 205 -9.28 10.68 7.70
C PHE A 205 -8.31 11.73 7.12
N VAL A 206 -7.94 11.58 5.85
CA VAL A 206 -7.03 12.49 5.16
C VAL A 206 -7.60 13.90 5.06
N THR A 207 -8.88 14.02 4.68
CA THR A 207 -9.56 15.32 4.58
C THR A 207 -9.75 15.97 5.94
N LYS A 208 -10.01 15.18 7.00
CA LYS A 208 -10.07 15.67 8.39
C LYS A 208 -8.74 16.29 8.84
N LEU A 209 -7.61 15.82 8.32
CA LEU A 209 -6.30 16.41 8.55
C LEU A 209 -6.00 17.64 7.67
N HIS A 210 -6.97 18.11 6.87
CA HIS A 210 -6.79 19.19 5.91
C HIS A 210 -5.68 18.89 4.87
N LEU A 211 -5.49 17.61 4.51
CA LEU A 211 -4.61 17.16 3.44
C LEU A 211 -5.41 16.96 2.16
N ASN A 212 -4.90 17.46 1.04
CA ASN A 212 -5.49 17.18 -0.26
C ASN A 212 -4.98 15.83 -0.78
N PRO A 213 -5.85 14.87 -1.11
CA PRO A 213 -5.43 13.61 -1.70
C PRO A 213 -4.78 13.80 -3.08
N TRP A 214 -3.64 13.13 -3.29
CA TRP A 214 -3.11 12.83 -4.61
C TRP A 214 -3.28 11.33 -4.84
N ILE A 215 -4.32 10.96 -5.57
CA ILE A 215 -4.76 9.59 -5.75
C ILE A 215 -4.09 8.99 -6.98
N GLN A 216 -3.28 7.97 -6.77
CA GLN A 216 -2.75 7.16 -7.86
C GLN A 216 -3.73 6.01 -8.15
N LEU A 217 -4.33 6.01 -9.35
CA LEU A 217 -5.30 5.01 -9.81
C LEU A 217 -4.58 3.66 -10.09
N SER A 218 -4.15 3.04 -9.03
CA SER A 218 -3.38 1.78 -8.98
C SER A 218 -3.79 1.00 -7.70
N TYR A 219 -3.45 -0.20 -7.48
CA TYR A 219 -2.96 -1.21 -8.42
C TYR A 219 -4.13 -1.88 -9.14
N MET A 220 -3.83 -2.83 -10.04
CA MET A 220 -4.87 -3.55 -10.75
C MET A 220 -5.55 -4.56 -9.80
N PRO A 221 -6.88 -4.54 -9.61
CA PRO A 221 -7.59 -5.61 -8.93
C PRO A 221 -7.32 -6.95 -9.60
N GLU A 222 -7.07 -7.98 -8.81
CA GLU A 222 -6.65 -9.28 -9.35
C GLU A 222 -7.65 -9.89 -10.33
N LYS A 223 -8.96 -9.78 -10.01
CA LYS A 223 -10.03 -10.25 -10.89
C LYS A 223 -10.13 -9.47 -12.20
N LEU A 224 -9.63 -8.26 -12.24
CA LEU A 224 -9.61 -7.43 -13.45
C LEU A 224 -8.27 -7.55 -14.21
N ALA A 225 -7.25 -8.14 -13.59
CA ALA A 225 -5.92 -8.26 -14.15
C ALA A 225 -5.83 -9.25 -15.32
N LYS A 226 -5.19 -8.84 -16.41
CA LYS A 226 -4.90 -9.77 -17.54
C LYS A 226 -3.88 -10.85 -17.14
N TYR A 227 -2.95 -10.48 -16.26
CA TYR A 227 -1.89 -11.37 -15.76
C TYR A 227 -1.92 -11.35 -14.23
N PRO A 228 -2.69 -12.24 -13.57
CA PRO A 228 -2.86 -12.25 -12.11
C PRO A 228 -1.54 -12.37 -11.34
N ASN A 229 -0.57 -13.07 -11.91
CA ASN A 229 0.73 -13.32 -11.28
C ASN A 229 1.76 -12.20 -11.50
N LYS A 230 1.44 -11.15 -12.28
CA LYS A 230 2.34 -10.02 -12.50
C LYS A 230 2.26 -9.05 -11.33
N ARG A 231 3.15 -9.23 -10.36
CA ARG A 231 3.16 -8.45 -9.10
C ARG A 231 4.43 -7.63 -8.93
N LEU A 232 4.29 -6.48 -8.29
CA LEU A 232 5.37 -5.64 -7.80
C LEU A 232 5.03 -5.21 -6.38
N PHE A 233 5.94 -5.44 -5.43
CA PHE A 233 5.70 -5.16 -4.00
C PHE A 233 4.38 -5.77 -3.47
N GLY A 234 4.05 -6.99 -3.92
CA GLY A 234 2.85 -7.71 -3.50
C GLY A 234 1.54 -7.26 -4.17
N SER A 235 1.56 -6.24 -5.01
CA SER A 235 0.38 -5.74 -5.72
C SER A 235 0.43 -6.03 -7.21
N ASN A 236 -0.73 -6.26 -7.84
CA ASN A 236 -0.79 -6.56 -9.28
C ASN A 236 -0.52 -5.30 -10.12
N VAL A 237 0.42 -5.41 -11.06
CA VAL A 237 0.82 -4.32 -11.98
C VAL A 237 0.55 -4.66 -13.44
N SER A 238 -0.33 -5.61 -13.70
CA SER A 238 -0.71 -5.94 -15.08
C SER A 238 -1.69 -4.92 -15.64
N GLN A 239 -1.81 -4.93 -16.97
CA GLN A 239 -2.94 -4.26 -17.61
C GLN A 239 -4.26 -5.00 -17.31
N PRO A 240 -5.42 -4.33 -17.42
CA PRO A 240 -6.70 -5.00 -17.26
C PRO A 240 -6.96 -5.99 -18.41
N HIS A 241 -7.71 -7.05 -18.14
CA HIS A 241 -8.19 -7.96 -19.19
C HIS A 241 -9.23 -7.28 -20.09
N SER A 242 -9.93 -6.27 -19.57
CA SER A 242 -10.94 -5.46 -20.29
C SER A 242 -10.78 -3.99 -19.93
N ILE A 243 -10.44 -3.16 -20.94
CA ILE A 243 -10.37 -1.71 -20.79
C ILE A 243 -11.74 -1.13 -20.39
N ALA A 244 -12.83 -1.64 -20.97
CA ALA A 244 -14.17 -1.19 -20.62
C ALA A 244 -14.52 -1.44 -19.14
N ALA A 245 -14.10 -2.59 -18.58
CA ALA A 245 -14.31 -2.89 -17.16
C ALA A 245 -13.45 -1.99 -16.27
N TRP A 246 -12.21 -1.69 -16.66
CA TRP A 246 -11.35 -0.72 -15.98
C TRP A 246 -11.95 0.69 -15.99
N CYS A 247 -12.37 1.18 -17.15
CA CYS A 247 -13.03 2.48 -17.26
C CYS A 247 -14.30 2.57 -16.38
N ARG A 248 -15.04 1.47 -16.29
CA ARG A 248 -16.22 1.39 -15.42
C ARG A 248 -15.84 1.50 -13.96
N LEU A 249 -14.82 0.76 -13.49
CA LEU A 249 -14.32 0.87 -12.13
C LEU A 249 -13.92 2.32 -11.79
N VAL A 250 -13.15 2.96 -12.67
CA VAL A 250 -12.73 4.36 -12.49
C VAL A 250 -13.93 5.30 -12.45
N SER A 251 -14.90 5.11 -13.36
CA SER A 251 -16.13 5.93 -13.40
C SER A 251 -16.96 5.79 -12.13
N GLU A 252 -17.18 4.57 -11.65
CA GLU A 252 -17.91 4.29 -10.40
C GLU A 252 -17.20 4.94 -9.19
N PHE A 253 -15.88 4.83 -9.14
CA PHE A 253 -15.08 5.48 -8.10
C PHE A 253 -15.21 7.01 -8.14
N LEU A 254 -15.04 7.63 -9.32
CA LEU A 254 -15.16 9.09 -9.47
C LEU A 254 -16.56 9.57 -9.14
N GLN A 255 -17.60 8.84 -9.57
CA GLN A 255 -18.99 9.13 -9.24
C GLN A 255 -19.21 9.07 -7.73
N HIS A 256 -18.68 8.02 -7.08
CA HIS A 256 -18.82 7.82 -5.64
C HIS A 256 -18.20 8.99 -4.85
N ILE A 257 -16.94 9.33 -5.12
CA ILE A 257 -16.27 10.43 -4.40
C ILE A 257 -16.90 11.79 -4.72
N SER A 258 -17.41 12.00 -5.95
CA SER A 258 -18.11 13.22 -6.32
C SER A 258 -19.40 13.39 -5.53
N ASN A 259 -20.15 12.30 -5.36
CA ASN A 259 -21.40 12.30 -4.58
C ASN A 259 -21.13 12.51 -3.09
N ARG A 260 -20.01 11.95 -2.57
CA ARG A 260 -19.68 12.01 -1.14
C ARG A 260 -19.08 13.35 -0.72
N TYR A 261 -18.08 13.83 -1.45
CA TYR A 261 -17.29 15.02 -1.08
C TYR A 261 -17.70 16.29 -1.81
N GLY A 262 -18.40 16.17 -2.90
CA GLY A 262 -18.77 17.28 -3.78
C GLY A 262 -17.66 17.69 -4.76
N LEU A 263 -18.05 18.18 -5.92
CA LEU A 263 -17.11 18.53 -7.00
C LEU A 263 -16.13 19.64 -6.60
N GLU A 264 -16.57 20.60 -5.81
CA GLU A 264 -15.71 21.72 -5.38
C GLU A 264 -14.54 21.24 -4.52
N VAL A 265 -14.75 20.24 -3.66
CA VAL A 265 -13.71 19.66 -2.81
C VAL A 265 -12.73 18.85 -3.66
N ILE A 266 -13.22 17.96 -4.52
CA ILE A 266 -12.36 17.08 -5.31
C ILE A 266 -11.59 17.80 -6.41
N ARG A 267 -11.95 19.03 -6.80
CA ARG A 267 -11.16 19.88 -7.71
C ARG A 267 -9.77 20.23 -7.14
N SER A 268 -9.62 20.25 -5.83
CA SER A 268 -8.32 20.45 -5.18
C SER A 268 -7.44 19.18 -5.17
N TRP A 269 -8.03 18.01 -5.42
CA TRP A 269 -7.35 16.73 -5.42
C TRP A 269 -6.57 16.51 -6.72
N LYS A 270 -5.62 15.61 -6.69
CA LYS A 270 -4.83 15.22 -7.85
C LYS A 270 -5.04 13.75 -8.16
N PHE A 271 -5.06 13.41 -9.45
CA PHE A 271 -5.21 12.06 -9.96
C PHE A 271 -4.05 11.75 -10.91
N GLY A 272 -3.50 10.51 -10.83
CA GLY A 272 -2.38 10.06 -11.65
C GLY A 272 -2.33 8.54 -11.81
#